data_ab3af712bdcb5c97e3a615961ba76f1c
#
_entry.id   ab3af712bdcb5c97e3a615961ba76f1c
#
_cell.length_a   1.000
_cell.length_b   1.000
_cell.length_c   1.000
_cell.angle_alpha   90.00
_cell.angle_beta   90.00
_cell.angle_gamma   90.00
#
_symmetry.space_group_name_H-M   'P 1'
#
loop_
_entity.id
_entity.type
_entity.pdbx_description
1 polymer ?
#
loop_
_entity_poly.entity_id
_entity_poly.type
_entity_poly.pdbx_seq_one_letter_code
_entity_poly.pdbx_strand_id
1 'polypeptide(L)'
;MIKKILLLFFLCGLSCTSDDIIRSEKTSFYKIYKDIVASKPATNPSEKPTEKKVYDRAWLSKYNQPIIFLSSLDGKNTASLVALGNYKDILTWVSADGISVSFLNGILIATRGYSQDLMESEQNGISTLFTGNTKTRLKKYRYLNGENEYKELTFSCTIIEKTNTPSVFLALTLETTKFTEICKAAATSHTNEYYVLPNTSIILKSKQWISEANGSINIYNYYAFQNNLF
;
A
#
# COMPACT_ATOMS: atom_id res chain seq x y z
N MET A 1 -29.66 -47.11 -53.75
CA MET A 1 -29.13 -45.75 -53.95
C MET A 1 -29.34 -44.97 -52.66
N ILE A 2 -28.30 -44.84 -51.83
CA ILE A 2 -28.36 -44.20 -50.51
C ILE A 2 -27.70 -42.84 -50.63
N LYS A 3 -28.48 -41.77 -50.49
CA LYS A 3 -27.97 -40.38 -50.46
C LYS A 3 -27.36 -40.09 -49.08
N LYS A 4 -26.05 -39.84 -49.04
CA LYS A 4 -25.35 -39.33 -47.86
C LYS A 4 -25.68 -37.84 -47.67
N ILE A 5 -26.35 -37.48 -46.60
CA ILE A 5 -26.54 -36.11 -46.17
C ILE A 5 -25.34 -35.77 -45.29
N LEU A 6 -24.51 -34.80 -45.74
CA LEU A 6 -23.38 -34.25 -45.02
C LEU A 6 -23.89 -33.12 -44.17
N LEU A 7 -23.94 -33.32 -42.83
CA LEU A 7 -24.33 -32.30 -41.86
C LEU A 7 -23.10 -31.49 -41.48
N LEU A 8 -23.01 -30.24 -41.99
CA LEU A 8 -21.97 -29.30 -41.63
C LEU A 8 -22.32 -28.65 -40.28
N PHE A 9 -21.61 -29.03 -39.22
CA PHE A 9 -21.67 -28.35 -37.94
C PHE A 9 -20.84 -27.08 -38.04
N PHE A 10 -21.54 -25.93 -38.04
CA PHE A 10 -20.93 -24.62 -37.93
C PHE A 10 -20.74 -24.32 -36.43
N LEU A 11 -19.54 -24.53 -35.89
CA LEU A 11 -19.12 -24.15 -34.57
C LEU A 11 -18.87 -22.62 -34.57
N CYS A 12 -19.87 -21.83 -34.19
CA CYS A 12 -19.66 -20.45 -33.81
C CYS A 12 -18.89 -20.41 -32.50
N GLY A 13 -17.59 -20.23 -32.59
CA GLY A 13 -16.76 -19.85 -31.43
C GLY A 13 -17.10 -18.46 -30.95
N LEU A 14 -17.87 -18.38 -29.90
CA LEU A 14 -17.99 -17.13 -29.11
C LEU A 14 -16.66 -16.94 -28.34
N SER A 15 -15.71 -16.29 -28.97
CA SER A 15 -14.54 -15.77 -28.28
C SER A 15 -14.98 -14.54 -27.47
N CYS A 16 -15.10 -14.69 -26.15
CA CYS A 16 -15.20 -13.57 -25.25
C CYS A 16 -13.90 -12.76 -25.34
N THR A 17 -13.93 -11.62 -25.99
CA THR A 17 -12.86 -10.64 -26.00
C THR A 17 -12.93 -9.82 -24.71
N SER A 18 -12.36 -10.38 -23.62
CA SER A 18 -12.08 -9.61 -22.39
C SER A 18 -10.68 -9.00 -22.40
N ASP A 19 -9.91 -9.15 -23.48
CA ASP A 19 -8.51 -8.68 -23.54
C ASP A 19 -8.36 -7.19 -23.83
N ASP A 20 -9.35 -6.51 -24.40
CA ASP A 20 -9.20 -5.12 -24.82
C ASP A 20 -9.26 -4.11 -23.67
N ILE A 21 -10.01 -4.38 -22.61
CA ILE A 21 -10.10 -3.50 -21.43
C ILE A 21 -8.79 -3.57 -20.64
N ILE A 22 -8.23 -4.76 -20.46
CA ILE A 22 -6.96 -4.96 -19.74
C ILE A 22 -5.78 -4.35 -20.52
N ARG A 23 -5.86 -4.36 -21.86
CA ARG A 23 -4.79 -3.81 -22.72
C ARG A 23 -4.75 -2.29 -22.72
N SER A 24 -5.89 -1.60 -22.67
CA SER A 24 -5.96 -0.15 -22.58
C SER A 24 -5.45 0.39 -21.23
N GLU A 25 -5.80 -0.28 -20.13
CA GLU A 25 -5.29 0.08 -18.80
C GLU A 25 -3.77 -0.15 -18.69
N LYS A 26 -3.25 -1.30 -19.13
CA LYS A 26 -1.79 -1.56 -19.13
C LYS A 26 -1.00 -0.52 -19.92
N THR A 27 -1.52 -0.05 -21.04
CA THR A 27 -0.86 0.98 -21.86
C THR A 27 -0.83 2.33 -21.15
N SER A 28 -1.89 2.68 -20.43
CA SER A 28 -1.97 3.90 -19.62
C SER A 28 -0.99 3.86 -18.45
N PHE A 29 -0.93 2.75 -17.70
CA PHE A 29 -0.03 2.58 -16.55
C PHE A 29 1.45 2.54 -16.98
N TYR A 30 1.78 1.86 -18.08
CA TYR A 30 3.14 1.84 -18.60
C TYR A 30 3.63 3.22 -19.04
N LYS A 31 2.75 4.06 -19.60
CA LYS A 31 3.06 5.44 -19.98
C LYS A 31 3.33 6.29 -18.73
N ILE A 32 2.46 6.18 -17.71
CA ILE A 32 2.61 6.85 -16.41
C ILE A 32 3.94 6.43 -15.74
N TYR A 33 4.23 5.14 -15.71
CA TYR A 33 5.49 4.60 -15.19
C TYR A 33 6.71 5.18 -15.92
N LYS A 34 6.66 5.24 -17.25
CA LYS A 34 7.73 5.79 -18.07
C LYS A 34 7.96 7.28 -17.84
N ASP A 35 6.88 8.05 -17.67
CA ASP A 35 6.94 9.48 -17.39
C ASP A 35 7.53 9.76 -15.99
N ILE A 36 7.22 8.91 -14.99
CA ILE A 36 7.81 9.00 -13.64
C ILE A 36 9.31 8.64 -13.67
N VAL A 37 9.69 7.60 -14.40
CA VAL A 37 11.11 7.20 -14.54
C VAL A 37 11.91 8.23 -15.34
N ALA A 38 11.29 8.81 -16.37
CA ALA A 38 11.93 9.87 -17.18
C ALA A 38 12.06 11.20 -16.44
N SER A 39 11.22 11.46 -15.44
CA SER A 39 11.27 12.66 -14.61
C SER A 39 12.27 12.58 -13.46
N LYS A 40 13.00 11.46 -13.28
CA LYS A 40 14.14 11.42 -12.36
C LYS A 40 15.19 12.43 -12.84
N PRO A 41 15.51 13.47 -12.06
CA PRO A 41 16.71 14.25 -12.35
C PRO A 41 17.90 13.29 -12.31
N ALA A 42 18.74 13.34 -13.36
CA ALA A 42 19.98 12.58 -13.38
C ALA A 42 20.78 12.97 -12.12
N THR A 43 20.88 12.08 -11.16
CA THR A 43 21.68 12.29 -9.96
C THR A 43 23.12 12.20 -10.39
N ASN A 44 23.76 13.37 -10.55
CA ASN A 44 25.22 13.45 -10.62
C ASN A 44 25.79 12.93 -9.29
N PRO A 45 26.77 12.00 -9.31
CA PRO A 45 27.33 11.41 -8.09
C PRO A 45 28.10 12.38 -7.17
N SER A 46 28.15 13.67 -7.48
CA SER A 46 28.96 14.68 -6.78
C SER A 46 28.15 15.66 -5.91
N GLU A 47 26.82 15.50 -5.76
CA GLU A 47 26.09 16.38 -4.86
C GLU A 47 26.24 15.93 -3.41
N LYS A 48 26.89 16.79 -2.63
CA LYS A 48 26.96 16.72 -1.15
C LYS A 48 25.55 16.60 -0.56
N PRO A 49 25.36 15.85 0.54
CA PRO A 49 24.08 15.77 1.23
C PRO A 49 23.82 17.12 1.92
N THR A 50 23.17 18.04 1.22
CA THR A 50 22.82 19.35 1.78
C THR A 50 21.40 19.69 1.37
N GLU A 51 20.58 19.78 2.35
CA GLU A 51 19.21 20.23 2.49
C GLU A 51 18.23 19.11 2.80
N LYS A 52 17.74 19.15 4.04
CA LYS A 52 16.60 18.36 4.47
C LYS A 52 15.42 18.70 3.57
N LYS A 53 15.11 17.82 2.63
CA LYS A 53 14.05 18.03 1.64
C LYS A 53 12.74 18.31 2.39
N VAL A 54 12.24 19.54 2.28
CA VAL A 54 10.98 19.92 2.90
C VAL A 54 9.85 19.45 2.00
N TYR A 55 9.08 18.49 2.49
CA TYR A 55 7.86 18.05 1.85
C TYR A 55 6.71 18.92 2.35
N ASP A 56 6.30 19.89 1.54
CA ASP A 56 5.22 20.82 1.82
C ASP A 56 4.10 20.72 0.77
N ARG A 57 3.05 21.55 0.91
CA ARG A 57 1.96 21.58 -0.07
C ARG A 57 2.41 22.02 -1.44
N ALA A 58 3.38 22.93 -1.55
CA ALA A 58 3.92 23.39 -2.84
C ALA A 58 4.70 22.27 -3.53
N TRP A 59 5.40 21.42 -2.77
CA TRP A 59 6.00 20.22 -3.31
C TRP A 59 4.93 19.23 -3.81
N LEU A 60 3.87 18.98 -3.02
CA LEU A 60 2.80 18.06 -3.34
C LEU A 60 2.00 18.50 -4.58
N SER A 61 1.78 19.81 -4.77
CA SER A 61 1.04 20.35 -5.92
C SER A 61 1.70 20.10 -7.29
N LYS A 62 2.97 19.71 -7.29
CA LYS A 62 3.70 19.32 -8.52
C LYS A 62 3.26 17.94 -9.04
N TYR A 63 2.56 17.17 -8.24
CA TYR A 63 2.08 15.85 -8.61
C TYR A 63 0.60 15.91 -8.98
N ASN A 64 0.29 15.59 -10.23
CA ASN A 64 -1.09 15.51 -10.74
C ASN A 64 -1.77 14.17 -10.41
N GLN A 65 -1.11 13.32 -9.63
CA GLN A 65 -1.55 11.96 -9.32
C GLN A 65 -1.57 11.74 -7.80
N PRO A 66 -2.46 10.86 -7.31
CA PRO A 66 -2.42 10.40 -5.94
C PRO A 66 -1.04 9.85 -5.57
N ILE A 67 -0.50 10.30 -4.44
CA ILE A 67 0.84 9.92 -3.99
C ILE A 67 0.85 9.55 -2.51
N ILE A 68 1.62 8.52 -2.19
CA ILE A 68 2.06 8.21 -0.83
C ILE A 68 3.59 8.21 -0.77
N PHE A 69 4.12 8.32 0.42
CA PHE A 69 5.55 8.27 0.65
C PHE A 69 5.89 7.19 1.69
N LEU A 70 6.88 6.37 1.37
CA LEU A 70 7.41 5.37 2.28
C LEU A 70 8.80 5.76 2.75
N SER A 71 9.14 5.39 3.99
CA SER A 71 10.52 5.45 4.45
C SER A 71 10.85 4.28 5.37
N SER A 72 12.11 3.83 5.33
CA SER A 72 12.66 2.96 6.37
C SER A 72 12.62 3.67 7.74
N LEU A 73 12.72 2.92 8.84
CA LEU A 73 12.66 3.50 10.19
C LEU A 73 13.81 4.46 10.47
N ASP A 74 14.98 4.22 9.89
CA ASP A 74 16.15 5.09 9.99
C ASP A 74 16.11 6.28 9.01
N GLY A 75 15.09 6.36 8.15
CA GLY A 75 14.89 7.41 7.16
C GLY A 75 15.86 7.42 5.98
N LYS A 76 16.78 6.44 5.89
CA LYS A 76 17.79 6.39 4.81
C LYS A 76 17.21 5.97 3.48
N ASN A 77 16.29 5.02 3.49
CA ASN A 77 15.63 4.54 2.28
C ASN A 77 14.24 5.17 2.20
N THR A 78 13.95 5.81 1.09
CA THR A 78 12.69 6.51 0.87
C THR A 78 12.16 6.25 -0.53
N ALA A 79 10.85 6.16 -0.69
CA ALA A 79 10.21 5.98 -1.98
C ALA A 79 8.92 6.80 -2.05
N SER A 80 8.69 7.45 -3.19
CA SER A 80 7.38 8.01 -3.55
C SER A 80 6.65 6.99 -4.41
N LEU A 81 5.41 6.69 -4.06
CA LEU A 81 4.58 5.73 -4.78
C LEU A 81 3.33 6.43 -5.31
N VAL A 82 2.91 6.04 -6.51
CA VAL A 82 1.67 6.50 -7.14
C VAL A 82 0.62 5.41 -7.10
N ALA A 83 -0.65 5.81 -7.14
CA ALA A 83 -1.75 4.86 -7.19
C ALA A 83 -1.70 4.06 -8.49
N LEU A 84 -1.66 2.73 -8.36
CA LEU A 84 -1.72 1.79 -9.48
C LEU A 84 -3.17 1.38 -9.80
N GLY A 85 -4.00 1.24 -8.77
CA GLY A 85 -5.40 0.86 -8.93
C GLY A 85 -6.14 0.74 -7.60
N ASN A 86 -7.46 0.68 -7.71
CA ASN A 86 -8.39 0.42 -6.61
C ASN A 86 -9.30 -0.74 -6.98
N TYR A 87 -9.33 -1.77 -6.14
CA TYR A 87 -10.22 -2.91 -6.27
C TYR A 87 -10.85 -3.25 -4.92
N LYS A 88 -12.16 -3.12 -4.77
CA LYS A 88 -12.90 -3.46 -3.54
C LYS A 88 -12.27 -2.85 -2.28
N ASP A 89 -12.04 -1.54 -2.29
CA ASP A 89 -11.42 -0.78 -1.18
C ASP A 89 -9.92 -1.08 -0.94
N ILE A 90 -9.31 -1.91 -1.77
CA ILE A 90 -7.87 -2.16 -1.78
C ILE A 90 -7.19 -1.17 -2.73
N LEU A 91 -6.43 -0.25 -2.18
CA LEU A 91 -5.60 0.67 -2.93
C LEU A 91 -4.18 0.10 -3.06
N THR A 92 -3.72 -0.09 -4.30
CA THR A 92 -2.36 -0.54 -4.60
C THR A 92 -1.54 0.63 -5.13
N TRP A 93 -0.34 0.75 -4.61
CA TRP A 93 0.62 1.81 -4.91
C TRP A 93 1.92 1.20 -5.42
N VAL A 94 2.59 1.90 -6.35
CA VAL A 94 3.84 1.43 -6.95
C VAL A 94 4.86 2.55 -7.03
N SER A 95 6.11 2.22 -6.74
CA SER A 95 7.27 3.11 -6.91
C SER A 95 7.90 2.93 -8.30
N ALA A 96 8.77 3.86 -8.68
CA ALA A 96 9.49 3.82 -9.96
C ALA A 96 10.45 2.63 -10.09
N ASP A 97 10.93 2.08 -8.98
CA ASP A 97 11.82 0.91 -8.91
C ASP A 97 11.06 -0.42 -8.74
N GLY A 98 9.72 -0.40 -8.83
CA GLY A 98 8.89 -1.59 -8.86
C GLY A 98 8.44 -2.12 -7.50
N ILE A 99 8.78 -1.43 -6.40
CA ILE A 99 8.20 -1.76 -5.10
C ILE A 99 6.70 -1.44 -5.14
N SER A 100 5.88 -2.37 -4.68
CA SER A 100 4.45 -2.09 -4.52
C SER A 100 3.94 -2.46 -3.13
N VAL A 101 2.92 -1.71 -2.70
CA VAL A 101 2.23 -1.93 -1.43
C VAL A 101 0.73 -1.79 -1.63
N SER A 102 -0.05 -2.65 -0.98
CA SER A 102 -1.51 -2.61 -1.04
C SER A 102 -2.06 -2.37 0.36
N PHE A 103 -3.05 -1.50 0.43
CA PHE A 103 -3.74 -1.16 1.68
C PHE A 103 -5.24 -1.40 1.57
N LEU A 104 -5.82 -1.90 2.65
CA LEU A 104 -7.26 -1.92 2.89
C LEU A 104 -7.54 -0.91 4.01
N ASN A 105 -8.27 0.18 3.70
CA ASN A 105 -8.56 1.27 4.65
C ASN A 105 -7.29 1.82 5.34
N GLY A 106 -6.18 1.94 4.60
CA GLY A 106 -4.90 2.44 5.11
C GLY A 106 -4.08 1.42 5.92
N ILE A 107 -4.57 0.19 6.10
CA ILE A 107 -3.83 -0.90 6.75
C ILE A 107 -3.14 -1.74 5.68
N LEU A 108 -1.83 -1.97 5.85
CA LEU A 108 -1.01 -2.76 4.93
C LEU A 108 -1.49 -4.20 4.88
N ILE A 109 -1.77 -4.68 3.66
CA ILE A 109 -2.24 -6.05 3.43
C ILE A 109 -1.36 -6.85 2.49
N ALA A 110 -0.55 -6.20 1.65
CA ALA A 110 0.40 -6.89 0.78
C ALA A 110 1.57 -5.98 0.40
N THR A 111 2.72 -6.61 0.10
CA THR A 111 3.90 -5.94 -0.46
C THR A 111 4.48 -6.75 -1.60
N ARG A 112 5.21 -6.08 -2.51
CA ARG A 112 6.04 -6.72 -3.54
C ARG A 112 7.33 -5.92 -3.71
N GLY A 113 8.44 -6.64 -3.90
CA GLY A 113 9.76 -6.04 -4.11
C GLY A 113 10.60 -5.93 -2.84
N TYR A 114 10.16 -6.49 -1.73
CA TYR A 114 10.95 -6.66 -0.51
C TYR A 114 11.59 -8.06 -0.47
N SER A 115 12.62 -8.23 0.35
CA SER A 115 13.31 -9.53 0.49
C SER A 115 12.41 -10.65 1.02
N GLN A 116 11.44 -10.31 1.85
CA GLN A 116 10.37 -11.19 2.32
C GLN A 116 9.05 -10.45 2.22
N ASP A 117 8.38 -10.63 1.07
CA ASP A 117 7.13 -9.97 0.80
C ASP A 117 5.97 -10.52 1.64
N LEU A 118 5.16 -9.59 2.13
CA LEU A 118 3.85 -9.92 2.66
C LEU A 118 2.92 -10.22 1.46
N MET A 119 2.64 -11.50 1.24
CA MET A 119 1.82 -11.93 0.11
C MET A 119 0.37 -11.53 0.30
N GLU A 120 -0.11 -11.68 1.54
CA GLU A 120 -1.47 -11.36 1.94
C GLU A 120 -1.54 -11.16 3.45
N SER A 121 -2.38 -10.22 3.87
CA SER A 121 -2.79 -10.10 5.27
C SER A 121 -4.31 -10.13 5.35
N GLU A 122 -4.84 -11.18 5.97
CA GLU A 122 -6.24 -11.28 6.34
C GLU A 122 -6.46 -10.59 7.68
N GLN A 123 -7.39 -9.65 7.74
CA GLN A 123 -7.58 -8.79 8.90
C GLN A 123 -9.05 -8.68 9.29
N ASN A 124 -9.40 -9.21 10.45
CA ASN A 124 -10.74 -9.09 11.01
C ASN A 124 -10.92 -7.75 11.73
N GLY A 125 -12.11 -7.14 11.62
CA GLY A 125 -12.46 -5.93 12.38
C GLY A 125 -11.72 -4.65 11.98
N ILE A 126 -11.25 -4.56 10.74
CA ILE A 126 -10.50 -3.38 10.26
C ILE A 126 -11.36 -2.11 10.24
N SER A 127 -12.64 -2.24 9.88
CA SER A 127 -13.58 -1.10 9.79
C SER A 127 -13.86 -0.43 11.14
N THR A 128 -13.73 -1.18 12.23
CA THR A 128 -13.99 -0.69 13.60
C THR A 128 -12.72 -0.43 14.40
N LEU A 129 -11.55 -0.57 13.78
CA LEU A 129 -10.25 -0.48 14.47
C LEU A 129 -10.08 0.85 15.24
N PHE A 130 -10.50 1.96 14.65
CA PHE A 130 -10.31 3.29 15.24
C PHE A 130 -11.57 3.87 15.90
N THR A 131 -12.74 3.29 15.63
CA THR A 131 -14.04 3.82 16.10
C THR A 131 -14.75 2.88 17.07
N GLY A 132 -14.42 1.58 17.05
CA GLY A 132 -15.07 0.56 17.87
C GLY A 132 -14.43 0.39 19.25
N ASN A 133 -15.15 -0.35 20.10
CA ASN A 133 -14.66 -0.75 21.43
C ASN A 133 -13.82 -2.04 21.38
N THR A 134 -13.69 -2.67 20.22
CA THR A 134 -12.92 -3.91 20.06
C THR A 134 -11.44 -3.61 20.12
N LYS A 135 -10.83 -3.97 21.25
CA LYS A 135 -9.40 -3.74 21.47
C LYS A 135 -8.51 -4.81 20.85
N THR A 136 -9.02 -6.04 20.66
CA THR A 136 -8.25 -7.20 20.20
C THR A 136 -8.83 -7.76 18.92
N ARG A 137 -7.96 -8.10 17.96
CA ARG A 137 -8.31 -8.73 16.69
C ARG A 137 -7.27 -9.75 16.26
N LEU A 138 -7.66 -10.67 15.39
CA LEU A 138 -6.75 -11.60 14.75
C LEU A 138 -6.31 -11.06 13.38
N LYS A 139 -5.02 -11.20 13.10
CA LYS A 139 -4.41 -10.95 11.80
C LYS A 139 -3.68 -12.20 11.35
N LYS A 140 -3.90 -12.61 10.11
CA LYS A 140 -3.11 -13.68 9.48
C LYS A 140 -2.23 -13.08 8.41
N TYR A 141 -0.96 -13.37 8.45
CA TYR A 141 0.01 -12.95 7.47
C TYR A 141 0.55 -14.17 6.72
N ARG A 142 0.56 -14.08 5.39
CA ARG A 142 1.10 -15.11 4.51
C ARG A 142 2.33 -14.60 3.80
N TYR A 143 3.40 -15.39 3.85
CA TYR A 143 4.69 -15.13 3.21
C TYR A 143 5.06 -16.31 2.33
N LEU A 144 5.70 -16.08 1.17
CA LEU A 144 6.34 -17.17 0.45
C LEU A 144 7.67 -17.51 1.12
N ASN A 145 7.93 -18.81 1.27
CA ASN A 145 9.27 -19.31 1.53
C ASN A 145 10.01 -19.49 0.18
N GLY A 146 11.33 -19.78 0.23
CA GLY A 146 12.14 -19.98 -0.97
C GLY A 146 11.77 -21.23 -1.80
N GLU A 147 10.85 -22.07 -1.32
CA GLU A 147 10.41 -23.33 -1.95
C GLU A 147 9.02 -23.22 -2.60
N ASN A 148 8.52 -22.00 -2.80
CA ASN A 148 7.17 -21.69 -3.27
C ASN A 148 6.03 -22.16 -2.35
N GLU A 149 6.33 -22.50 -1.10
CA GLU A 149 5.32 -22.74 -0.08
C GLU A 149 5.01 -21.46 0.67
N TYR A 150 3.79 -21.30 1.14
CA TYR A 150 3.49 -20.15 1.99
C TYR A 150 3.58 -20.52 3.47
N LYS A 151 4.21 -19.63 4.23
CA LYS A 151 4.24 -19.65 5.68
C LYS A 151 3.13 -18.73 6.19
N GLU A 152 2.22 -19.25 7.01
CA GLU A 152 1.19 -18.46 7.67
C GLU A 152 1.59 -18.17 9.12
N LEU A 153 1.44 -16.92 9.54
CA LEU A 153 1.59 -16.47 10.92
C LEU A 153 0.28 -15.82 11.38
N THR A 154 -0.27 -16.31 12.47
CA THR A 154 -1.46 -15.72 13.10
C THR A 154 -1.05 -14.91 14.32
N PHE A 155 -1.43 -13.64 14.33
CA PHE A 155 -1.18 -12.69 15.41
C PHE A 155 -2.48 -12.33 16.13
N SER A 156 -2.40 -12.28 17.46
CA SER A 156 -3.39 -11.58 18.28
C SER A 156 -2.91 -10.13 18.46
N CYS A 157 -3.64 -9.19 17.88
CA CYS A 157 -3.29 -7.77 17.89
C CYS A 157 -4.22 -7.00 18.82
N THR A 158 -3.65 -6.16 19.68
CA THR A 158 -4.40 -5.38 20.67
C THR A 158 -3.98 -3.92 20.62
N ILE A 159 -4.96 -2.99 20.56
CA ILE A 159 -4.71 -1.56 20.77
C ILE A 159 -4.43 -1.36 22.26
N ILE A 160 -3.22 -0.93 22.57
CA ILE A 160 -2.73 -0.70 23.96
C ILE A 160 -2.74 0.76 24.36
N GLU A 161 -2.74 1.65 23.37
CA GLU A 161 -2.66 3.10 23.60
C GLU A 161 -3.53 3.85 22.59
N LYS A 162 -4.20 4.87 23.08
CA LYS A 162 -4.94 5.86 22.28
C LYS A 162 -4.66 7.23 22.88
N THR A 163 -3.88 8.06 22.18
CA THR A 163 -3.42 9.35 22.70
C THR A 163 -3.63 10.45 21.66
N ASN A 164 -4.20 11.58 22.06
CA ASN A 164 -4.25 12.75 21.19
C ASN A 164 -2.86 13.36 21.11
N THR A 165 -2.33 13.48 19.91
CA THR A 165 -0.95 13.89 19.67
C THR A 165 -0.88 14.76 18.43
N PRO A 166 -0.37 16.00 18.51
CA PRO A 166 -0.11 16.79 17.31
C PRO A 166 0.92 16.08 16.44
N SER A 167 0.69 16.05 15.15
CA SER A 167 1.59 15.44 14.17
C SER A 167 1.95 16.44 13.09
N VAL A 168 3.26 16.56 12.80
CA VAL A 168 3.72 17.38 11.68
C VAL A 168 3.60 16.60 10.39
N PHE A 169 2.86 17.17 9.44
CA PHE A 169 2.60 16.57 8.15
C PHE A 169 2.53 17.67 7.07
N LEU A 170 3.33 17.56 6.01
CA LEU A 170 3.46 18.59 4.95
C LEU A 170 3.73 20.00 5.51
N ALA A 171 4.64 20.11 6.49
CA ALA A 171 4.95 21.34 7.22
C ALA A 171 3.75 21.97 8.00
N LEU A 172 2.64 21.25 8.15
CA LEU A 172 1.50 21.62 8.96
C LEU A 172 1.49 20.81 10.25
N THR A 173 1.12 21.46 11.36
CA THR A 173 0.80 20.75 12.61
C THR A 173 -0.69 20.44 12.62
N LEU A 174 -1.02 19.16 12.66
CA LEU A 174 -2.40 18.66 12.65
C LEU A 174 -2.67 17.91 13.94
N GLU A 175 -3.84 18.11 14.51
CA GLU A 175 -4.33 17.27 15.59
C GLU A 175 -4.60 15.87 15.06
N THR A 176 -4.03 14.86 15.73
CA THR A 176 -4.25 13.45 15.40
C THR A 176 -4.48 12.65 16.67
N THR A 177 -5.17 11.52 16.53
CA THR A 177 -5.19 10.49 17.54
C THR A 177 -4.20 9.39 17.14
N LYS A 178 -3.18 9.20 17.98
CA LYS A 178 -2.22 8.09 17.83
C LYS A 178 -2.84 6.84 18.44
N PHE A 179 -2.86 5.75 17.66
CA PHE A 179 -3.17 4.41 18.12
C PHE A 179 -1.91 3.55 18.05
N THR A 180 -1.60 2.88 19.16
CA THR A 180 -0.49 1.91 19.25
C THR A 180 -1.07 0.52 19.36
N GLU A 181 -0.74 -0.35 18.41
CA GLU A 181 -1.20 -1.74 18.34
C GLU A 181 -0.02 -2.69 18.54
N ILE A 182 -0.10 -3.59 19.52
CA ILE A 182 0.83 -4.69 19.69
C ILE A 182 0.21 -5.95 19.11
N CYS A 183 0.96 -6.64 18.25
CA CYS A 183 0.61 -7.92 17.65
C CYS A 183 1.57 -8.99 18.15
N LYS A 184 1.04 -10.08 18.69
CA LYS A 184 1.81 -11.20 19.25
C LYS A 184 1.43 -12.51 18.59
N ALA A 185 2.43 -13.28 18.17
CA ALA A 185 2.34 -14.69 17.78
C ALA A 185 3.20 -15.54 18.73
N ALA A 186 3.26 -16.86 18.51
CA ALA A 186 3.95 -17.77 19.42
C ALA A 186 5.45 -17.42 19.63
N ALA A 187 6.15 -17.03 18.57
CA ALA A 187 7.61 -16.81 18.59
C ALA A 187 8.03 -15.37 18.24
N THR A 188 7.09 -14.50 17.84
CA THR A 188 7.43 -13.15 17.38
C THR A 188 6.37 -12.13 17.78
N SER A 189 6.77 -10.89 17.88
CA SER A 189 5.85 -9.77 18.14
C SER A 189 6.30 -8.52 17.43
N HIS A 190 5.35 -7.66 17.10
CA HIS A 190 5.63 -6.35 16.50
C HIS A 190 4.63 -5.30 16.97
N THR A 191 4.97 -4.04 16.71
CA THR A 191 4.14 -2.90 17.04
C THR A 191 3.83 -2.11 15.78
N ASN A 192 2.55 -1.75 15.59
CA ASN A 192 2.11 -0.81 14.59
C ASN A 192 1.65 0.49 15.27
N GLU A 193 1.85 1.61 14.60
CA GLU A 193 1.39 2.92 15.04
C GLU A 193 0.59 3.58 13.92
N TYR A 194 -0.53 4.21 14.28
CA TYR A 194 -1.41 4.88 13.33
C TYR A 194 -1.76 6.27 13.86
N TYR A 195 -1.57 7.29 13.04
CA TYR A 195 -1.93 8.67 13.33
C TYR A 195 -3.16 9.02 12.49
N VAL A 196 -4.30 9.08 13.15
CA VAL A 196 -5.62 9.16 12.54
C VAL A 196 -6.21 10.54 12.77
N LEU A 197 -6.85 11.14 11.76
CA LEU A 197 -7.58 12.40 11.93
C LEU A 197 -8.76 12.20 12.87
N PRO A 198 -8.99 13.16 13.80
CA PRO A 198 -10.08 13.09 14.77
C PRO A 198 -11.43 12.88 14.08
N ASN A 199 -12.27 12.04 14.68
CA ASN A 199 -13.63 11.74 14.21
C ASN A 199 -13.70 11.15 12.78
N THR A 200 -12.59 10.61 12.26
CA THR A 200 -12.51 9.95 10.97
C THR A 200 -11.81 8.59 11.11
N SER A 201 -11.72 7.85 10.00
CA SER A 201 -10.85 6.67 9.85
C SER A 201 -9.64 6.94 8.96
N ILE A 202 -9.35 8.22 8.69
CA ILE A 202 -8.27 8.61 7.77
C ILE A 202 -6.93 8.55 8.50
N ILE A 203 -6.08 7.62 8.08
CA ILE A 203 -4.71 7.51 8.57
C ILE A 203 -3.84 8.47 7.76
N LEU A 204 -3.25 9.49 8.40
CA LEU A 204 -2.31 10.42 7.77
C LEU A 204 -0.90 9.84 7.71
N LYS A 205 -0.50 9.20 8.79
CA LYS A 205 0.82 8.60 8.94
C LYS A 205 0.69 7.30 9.69
N SER A 206 1.50 6.32 9.35
CA SER A 206 1.59 5.09 10.13
C SER A 206 2.98 4.49 10.08
N LYS A 207 3.27 3.66 11.08
CA LYS A 207 4.37 2.70 11.10
C LYS A 207 3.75 1.32 11.09
N GLN A 208 4.02 0.55 10.05
CA GLN A 208 3.41 -0.77 9.89
C GLN A 208 4.47 -1.82 9.60
N TRP A 209 4.31 -2.97 10.24
CA TRP A 209 5.22 -4.11 10.10
C TRP A 209 4.95 -4.87 8.80
N ILE A 210 6.01 -5.27 8.11
CA ILE A 210 5.99 -6.08 6.90
C ILE A 210 6.28 -7.54 7.25
N SER A 211 7.48 -7.80 7.78
CA SER A 211 7.99 -9.16 8.05
C SER A 211 9.17 -9.13 9.01
N GLU A 212 9.61 -10.30 9.48
CA GLU A 212 10.79 -10.41 10.32
C GLU A 212 12.06 -9.90 9.61
N ALA A 213 12.20 -10.18 8.32
CA ALA A 213 13.38 -9.78 7.54
C ALA A 213 13.40 -8.29 7.21
N ASN A 214 12.23 -7.66 7.01
CA ASN A 214 12.15 -6.26 6.57
C ASN A 214 11.79 -5.28 7.70
N GLY A 215 11.30 -5.81 8.84
CA GLY A 215 10.84 -4.97 9.94
C GLY A 215 9.59 -4.16 9.57
N SER A 216 9.57 -2.92 10.01
CA SER A 216 8.47 -1.97 9.78
C SER A 216 8.87 -0.85 8.84
N ILE A 217 7.88 -0.26 8.17
CA ILE A 217 8.03 0.94 7.34
C ILE A 217 7.16 2.08 7.88
N ASN A 218 7.62 3.30 7.68
CA ASN A 218 6.80 4.50 7.84
C ASN A 218 6.08 4.80 6.53
N ILE A 219 4.80 5.13 6.63
CA ILE A 219 3.91 5.44 5.51
C ILE A 219 3.33 6.83 5.75
N TYR A 220 3.39 7.70 4.74
CA TYR A 220 2.84 9.05 4.77
C TYR A 220 1.79 9.16 3.68
N ASN A 221 0.54 9.35 4.06
CA ASN A 221 -0.61 9.36 3.17
C ASN A 221 -0.88 10.76 2.61
N TYR A 222 -0.06 11.21 1.65
CA TYR A 222 -0.27 12.51 1.00
C TYR A 222 -1.53 12.57 0.14
N TYR A 223 -2.04 11.42 -0.30
CA TYR A 223 -3.30 11.30 -1.01
C TYR A 223 -4.49 11.90 -0.24
N ALA A 224 -4.50 11.79 1.09
CA ALA A 224 -5.52 12.40 1.93
C ALA A 224 -5.62 13.92 1.73
N PHE A 225 -4.48 14.60 1.49
CA PHE A 225 -4.42 16.04 1.22
C PHE A 225 -4.81 16.39 -0.21
N GLN A 226 -4.45 15.58 -1.18
CA GLN A 226 -4.77 15.82 -2.59
C GLN A 226 -6.27 15.76 -2.85
N ASN A 227 -7.01 14.98 -2.07
CA ASN A 227 -8.45 14.81 -2.22
C ASN A 227 -9.29 15.64 -1.25
N ASN A 228 -8.69 16.56 -0.50
CA ASN A 228 -9.40 17.38 0.50
C ASN A 228 -10.29 16.52 1.42
N LEU A 229 -9.75 15.40 1.90
CA LEU A 229 -10.50 14.46 2.74
C LEU A 229 -10.66 14.93 4.19
N PHE A 230 -10.43 16.23 4.48
CA PHE A 230 -10.60 16.90 5.78
C PHE A 230 -10.92 18.38 5.61
#